data_451ef7eed9b892b13778e7dccedc850d
#
_entry.id   451ef7eed9b892b13778e7dccedc850d
#
_cell.length_a   1.000
_cell.length_b   1.000
_cell.length_c   1.000
_cell.angle_alpha   90.00
_cell.angle_beta   90.00
_cell.angle_gamma   90.00
#
_symmetry.space_group_name_H-M   'P 1'
#
loop_
_entity.id
_entity.type
_entity.pdbx_description
1 polymer ?
#
loop_
_entity_poly.entity_id
_entity_poly.type
_entity_poly.pdbx_seq_one_letter_code
_entity_poly.pdbx_strand_id
1 'polypeptide(L)'
;MSQSLWIAKTGLDAQQTKMATISNNLANVGTNGFKRGRAIFEDLLYQNVRQVGAQSSQDTVLPSGLQVGTGARVVATERLFTQGNLVSTDNAFDLAIQGRGFFEVLMPDGTPAYTRDGSFHLNDQGVLVTSTGYQVQPPITVPQDALSVTVAGDGTVSVNSQGLLRQHRLV
;
A
#
# COMPACT_ATOMS: atom_id res chain seq x y z
N MET A 1 1.38 -17.27 -35.64
CA MET A 1 0.64 -16.05 -35.31
C MET A 1 1.50 -14.86 -35.71
N SER A 2 0.90 -13.83 -36.30
CA SER A 2 1.67 -12.65 -36.70
C SER A 2 2.21 -11.93 -35.45
N GLN A 3 3.42 -11.39 -35.53
CA GLN A 3 4.07 -10.65 -34.45
C GLN A 3 3.20 -9.49 -33.93
N SER A 4 2.46 -8.86 -34.83
CA SER A 4 1.52 -7.78 -34.48
C SER A 4 0.39 -8.24 -33.53
N LEU A 5 -0.14 -9.45 -33.69
CA LEU A 5 -1.14 -10.02 -32.78
C LEU A 5 -0.55 -10.31 -31.39
N TRP A 6 0.71 -10.75 -31.35
CA TRP A 6 1.41 -10.94 -30.08
C TRP A 6 1.60 -9.64 -29.34
N ILE A 7 2.08 -8.60 -30.02
CA ILE A 7 2.26 -7.26 -29.46
C ILE A 7 0.91 -6.70 -28.95
N ALA A 8 -0.16 -6.83 -29.74
CA ALA A 8 -1.49 -6.42 -29.34
C ALA A 8 -1.98 -7.17 -28.09
N LYS A 9 -1.74 -8.49 -28.01
CA LYS A 9 -2.05 -9.29 -26.82
C LYS A 9 -1.33 -8.77 -25.57
N THR A 10 -0.01 -8.55 -25.65
CA THR A 10 0.75 -8.03 -24.50
C THR A 10 0.27 -6.67 -24.03
N GLY A 11 -0.13 -5.81 -24.97
CA GLY A 11 -0.73 -4.51 -24.67
C GLY A 11 -2.09 -4.65 -23.96
N LEU A 12 -2.94 -5.56 -24.39
CA LEU A 12 -4.23 -5.84 -23.75
C LEU A 12 -4.04 -6.42 -22.33
N ASP A 13 -3.13 -7.38 -22.16
CA ASP A 13 -2.82 -7.96 -20.84
C ASP A 13 -2.31 -6.88 -19.87
N ALA A 14 -1.46 -5.96 -20.36
CA ALA A 14 -0.98 -4.82 -19.58
C ALA A 14 -2.12 -3.88 -19.17
N GLN A 15 -3.03 -3.54 -20.10
CA GLN A 15 -4.18 -2.70 -19.81
C GLN A 15 -5.16 -3.38 -18.84
N GLN A 16 -5.38 -4.68 -18.97
CA GLN A 16 -6.21 -5.44 -18.04
C GLN A 16 -5.65 -5.39 -16.61
N THR A 17 -4.35 -5.59 -16.44
CA THR A 17 -3.69 -5.49 -15.13
C THR A 17 -3.78 -4.08 -14.56
N LYS A 18 -3.60 -3.04 -15.39
CA LYS A 18 -3.76 -1.65 -14.98
C LYS A 18 -5.20 -1.37 -14.50
N MET A 19 -6.20 -1.83 -15.26
CA MET A 19 -7.61 -1.68 -14.88
C MET A 19 -7.92 -2.42 -13.58
N ALA A 20 -7.44 -3.64 -13.40
CA ALA A 20 -7.62 -4.40 -12.15
C ALA A 20 -7.03 -3.65 -10.95
N THR A 21 -5.83 -3.08 -11.11
CA THR A 21 -5.19 -2.27 -10.06
C THR A 21 -5.99 -1.01 -9.73
N ILE A 22 -6.48 -0.29 -10.74
CA ILE A 22 -7.31 0.91 -10.55
C ILE A 22 -8.63 0.55 -9.86
N SER A 23 -9.28 -0.54 -10.29
CA SER A 23 -10.53 -1.01 -9.70
C SER A 23 -10.36 -1.38 -8.23
N ASN A 24 -9.26 -2.05 -7.88
CA ASN A 24 -8.92 -2.35 -6.49
C ASN A 24 -8.71 -1.07 -5.67
N ASN A 25 -7.98 -0.09 -6.21
CA ASN A 25 -7.78 1.19 -5.53
C ASN A 25 -9.10 1.93 -5.32
N LEU A 26 -9.99 1.91 -6.31
CA LEU A 26 -11.30 2.55 -6.23
C LEU A 26 -12.21 1.84 -5.21
N ALA A 27 -12.23 0.52 -5.21
CA ALA A 27 -13.00 -0.27 -4.24
C ALA A 27 -12.58 0.03 -2.78
N ASN A 28 -11.30 0.34 -2.57
CA ASN A 28 -10.72 0.60 -1.26
C ASN A 28 -10.54 2.09 -0.95
N VAL A 29 -11.16 3.00 -1.70
CA VAL A 29 -11.00 4.45 -1.49
C VAL A 29 -11.50 4.90 -0.12
N GLY A 30 -12.51 4.22 0.44
CA GLY A 30 -13.04 4.47 1.78
C GLY A 30 -12.42 3.62 2.89
N THR A 31 -11.44 2.77 2.59
CA THR A 31 -10.82 1.89 3.59
C THR A 31 -9.74 2.67 4.35
N ASN A 32 -9.86 2.72 5.68
CA ASN A 32 -8.88 3.38 6.55
C ASN A 32 -7.52 2.69 6.44
N GLY A 33 -6.45 3.47 6.39
CA GLY A 33 -5.09 2.94 6.30
C GLY A 33 -4.73 2.30 4.95
N PHE A 34 -5.64 2.27 3.97
CA PHE A 34 -5.35 1.70 2.65
C PHE A 34 -4.23 2.46 1.92
N LYS A 35 -3.33 1.71 1.30
CA LYS A 35 -2.27 2.25 0.45
C LYS A 35 -2.48 1.80 -0.98
N ARG A 36 -2.65 2.78 -1.89
CA ARG A 36 -2.92 2.51 -3.30
C ARG A 36 -1.79 1.73 -3.95
N GLY A 37 -2.16 0.76 -4.76
CA GLY A 37 -1.23 0.03 -5.61
C GLY A 37 -1.03 0.72 -6.97
N ARG A 38 0.12 0.48 -7.59
CA ARG A 38 0.36 0.76 -9.00
C ARG A 38 1.00 -0.44 -9.68
N ALA A 39 0.66 -0.66 -10.94
CA ALA A 39 1.34 -1.64 -11.77
C ALA A 39 2.56 -0.99 -12.43
N ILE A 40 3.67 -1.73 -12.48
CA ILE A 40 4.92 -1.35 -13.14
C ILE A 40 5.05 -2.17 -14.41
N PHE A 41 5.31 -1.49 -15.50
CA PHE A 41 5.44 -2.07 -16.83
C PHE A 41 6.86 -1.88 -17.34
N GLU A 42 7.30 -2.79 -18.16
CA GLU A 42 8.57 -2.76 -18.87
C GLU A 42 8.33 -3.11 -20.32
N ASP A 43 9.04 -2.47 -21.22
CA ASP A 43 9.06 -2.84 -22.63
C ASP A 43 9.84 -4.14 -22.85
N LEU A 44 9.49 -4.85 -23.90
CA LEU A 44 10.19 -6.05 -24.34
C LEU A 44 11.27 -5.67 -25.35
N LEU A 45 12.25 -6.58 -25.54
CA LEU A 45 13.40 -6.37 -26.43
C LEU A 45 12.94 -5.95 -27.83
N TYR A 46 13.69 -5.00 -28.41
CA TYR A 46 13.47 -4.55 -29.77
C TYR A 46 14.08 -5.54 -30.76
N GLN A 47 13.36 -5.82 -31.82
CA GLN A 47 13.85 -6.60 -32.95
C GLN A 47 14.44 -5.67 -34.01
N ASN A 48 15.71 -5.90 -34.37
CA ASN A 48 16.33 -5.21 -35.49
C ASN A 48 15.88 -5.85 -36.80
N VAL A 49 14.99 -5.20 -37.51
CA VAL A 49 14.53 -5.61 -38.84
C VAL A 49 15.53 -5.18 -39.90
N ARG A 50 16.20 -4.04 -39.68
CA ARG A 50 17.19 -3.49 -40.57
C ARG A 50 18.28 -2.75 -39.78
N GLN A 51 19.53 -3.06 -40.04
CA GLN A 51 20.65 -2.40 -39.39
C GLN A 51 20.97 -1.06 -40.04
N VAL A 52 21.47 -0.11 -39.22
CA VAL A 52 22.07 1.14 -39.68
C VAL A 52 23.30 0.79 -40.55
N GLY A 53 23.44 1.47 -41.69
CA GLY A 53 24.57 1.21 -42.59
C GLY A 53 24.39 0.02 -43.55
N ALA A 54 23.20 -0.62 -43.55
CA ALA A 54 22.90 -1.65 -44.54
C ALA A 54 22.82 -1.04 -45.96
N GLN A 55 23.37 -1.71 -46.94
CA GLN A 55 23.28 -1.27 -48.36
C GLN A 55 21.83 -1.35 -48.86
N SER A 56 21.31 -0.25 -49.31
CA SER A 56 19.98 -0.13 -49.93
C SER A 56 20.06 -0.36 -51.45
N SER A 57 21.19 -0.03 -52.05
CA SER A 57 21.52 -0.25 -53.46
C SER A 57 23.05 -0.28 -53.59
N GLN A 58 23.58 -0.49 -54.81
CA GLN A 58 25.05 -0.57 -55.07
C GLN A 58 25.81 0.66 -54.56
N ASP A 59 25.19 1.85 -54.52
CA ASP A 59 25.85 3.13 -54.17
C ASP A 59 25.19 3.87 -52.99
N THR A 60 24.18 3.30 -52.30
CA THR A 60 23.45 4.01 -51.23
C THR A 60 23.39 3.17 -49.95
N VAL A 61 23.76 3.81 -48.85
CA VAL A 61 23.73 3.26 -47.50
C VAL A 61 22.59 3.86 -46.70
N LEU A 62 21.84 3.05 -45.99
CA LEU A 62 20.72 3.51 -45.17
C LEU A 62 21.21 4.36 -43.98
N PRO A 63 20.76 5.60 -43.82
CA PRO A 63 21.19 6.47 -42.74
C PRO A 63 20.59 6.06 -41.38
N SER A 64 19.49 5.26 -41.38
CA SER A 64 18.81 4.83 -40.14
C SER A 64 18.39 3.36 -40.21
N GLY A 65 18.45 2.67 -39.09
CA GLY A 65 17.93 1.32 -38.92
C GLY A 65 16.42 1.28 -38.69
N LEU A 66 15.83 0.10 -38.83
CA LEU A 66 14.44 -0.17 -38.46
C LEU A 66 14.43 -1.16 -37.28
N GLN A 67 13.98 -0.67 -36.14
CA GLN A 67 13.77 -1.48 -34.94
C GLN A 67 12.28 -1.53 -34.59
N VAL A 68 11.77 -2.70 -34.31
CA VAL A 68 10.37 -2.93 -33.93
C VAL A 68 10.33 -3.46 -32.52
N GLY A 69 9.58 -2.79 -31.63
CA GLY A 69 9.33 -3.27 -30.27
C GLY A 69 8.47 -4.53 -30.29
N THR A 70 8.67 -5.42 -29.32
CA THR A 70 7.95 -6.69 -29.24
C THR A 70 6.78 -6.65 -28.23
N GLY A 71 6.52 -5.51 -27.61
CA GLY A 71 5.40 -5.31 -26.70
C GLY A 71 5.84 -4.88 -25.31
N ALA A 72 4.95 -5.06 -24.33
CA ALA A 72 5.17 -4.72 -22.94
C ALA A 72 4.84 -5.90 -22.01
N ARG A 73 5.44 -5.91 -20.82
CA ARG A 73 5.11 -6.86 -19.76
C ARG A 73 4.84 -6.17 -18.44
N VAL A 74 4.03 -6.79 -17.60
CA VAL A 74 3.87 -6.41 -16.21
C VAL A 74 5.04 -7.02 -15.43
N VAL A 75 5.79 -6.20 -14.71
CA VAL A 75 6.93 -6.64 -13.91
C VAL A 75 6.54 -6.85 -12.47
N ALA A 76 5.81 -5.89 -11.88
CA ALA A 76 5.45 -5.91 -10.48
C ALA A 76 4.23 -5.03 -10.21
N THR A 77 3.67 -5.20 -9.02
CA THR A 77 2.77 -4.23 -8.41
C THR A 77 3.43 -3.67 -7.16
N GLU A 78 3.43 -2.36 -7.03
CA GLU A 78 4.03 -1.63 -5.91
C GLU A 78 2.96 -0.91 -5.11
N ARG A 79 3.11 -0.87 -3.78
CA ARG A 79 2.27 -0.04 -2.91
C ARG A 79 2.95 1.30 -2.65
N LEU A 80 2.19 2.37 -2.77
CA LEU A 80 2.66 3.73 -2.52
C LEU A 80 2.32 4.12 -1.06
N PHE A 81 3.34 4.30 -0.23
CA PHE A 81 3.20 4.64 1.18
C PHE A 81 3.15 6.15 1.44
N THR A 82 2.57 6.91 0.52
CA THR A 82 2.33 8.35 0.73
C THR A 82 1.30 8.56 1.83
N GLN A 83 1.49 9.64 2.63
CA GLN A 83 0.52 10.06 3.64
C GLN A 83 -0.76 10.52 2.94
N GLY A 84 -1.91 10.02 3.42
CA GLY A 84 -3.24 10.49 3.03
C GLY A 84 -3.70 11.65 3.92
N ASN A 85 -4.87 12.19 3.60
CA ASN A 85 -5.52 13.18 4.45
C ASN A 85 -5.93 12.54 5.77
N LEU A 86 -5.69 13.26 6.87
CA LEU A 86 -6.17 12.90 8.18
C LEU A 86 -7.59 13.46 8.34
N VAL A 87 -8.47 12.64 8.86
CA VAL A 87 -9.85 13.00 9.18
C VAL A 87 -10.01 12.92 10.69
N SER A 88 -10.55 13.97 11.29
CA SER A 88 -10.88 13.94 12.71
C SER A 88 -12.19 13.19 12.89
N THR A 89 -12.20 12.24 13.83
CA THR A 89 -13.39 11.49 14.26
C THR A 89 -13.72 11.85 15.72
N ASP A 90 -14.93 11.55 16.14
CA ASP A 90 -15.35 11.79 17.53
C ASP A 90 -15.01 10.60 18.46
N ASN A 91 -14.29 9.60 17.98
CA ASN A 91 -13.88 8.42 18.75
C ASN A 91 -12.47 8.62 19.32
N ALA A 92 -12.35 8.52 20.65
CA ALA A 92 -11.08 8.68 21.36
C ALA A 92 -10.03 7.58 21.04
N PHE A 93 -10.46 6.45 20.49
CA PHE A 93 -9.60 5.32 20.15
C PHE A 93 -9.19 5.28 18.68
N ASP A 94 -9.66 6.23 17.88
CA ASP A 94 -9.22 6.37 16.50
C ASP A 94 -7.87 7.10 16.45
N LEU A 95 -6.85 6.39 16.06
CA LEU A 95 -5.47 6.87 16.05
C LEU A 95 -4.92 6.91 14.62
N ALA A 96 -4.24 7.98 14.27
CA ALA A 96 -3.59 8.11 12.97
C ALA A 96 -2.10 8.39 13.13
N ILE A 97 -1.25 7.57 12.51
CA ILE A 97 0.19 7.85 12.48
C ILE A 97 0.47 8.90 11.41
N GLN A 98 1.03 10.02 11.79
CA GLN A 98 1.54 11.04 10.88
C GLN A 98 3.01 10.75 10.56
N GLY A 99 3.30 10.44 9.30
CA GLY A 99 4.65 10.08 8.88
C GLY A 99 4.82 8.59 8.58
N ARG A 100 6.03 8.05 8.78
CA ARG A 100 6.37 6.65 8.52
C ARG A 100 6.13 5.81 9.77
N GLY A 101 5.63 4.59 9.61
CA GLY A 101 5.40 3.64 10.71
C GLY A 101 4.15 2.79 10.48
N PHE A 102 3.93 1.84 11.36
CA PHE A 102 2.76 0.95 11.36
C PHE A 102 2.41 0.64 12.81
N PHE A 103 1.15 0.34 13.06
CA PHE A 103 0.75 -0.29 14.30
C PHE A 103 1.08 -1.76 14.23
N GLU A 104 1.65 -2.30 15.28
CA GLU A 104 1.87 -3.73 15.44
C GLU A 104 0.66 -4.36 16.12
N VAL A 105 0.19 -5.47 15.56
CA VAL A 105 -0.93 -6.24 16.12
C VAL A 105 -0.55 -7.71 16.23
N LEU A 106 -1.01 -8.34 17.29
CA LEU A 106 -0.75 -9.76 17.53
C LEU A 106 -1.83 -10.61 16.87
N MET A 107 -1.40 -11.48 15.95
CA MET A 107 -2.29 -12.45 15.31
C MET A 107 -2.60 -13.62 16.26
N PRO A 108 -3.70 -14.37 16.06
CA PRO A 108 -4.06 -15.52 16.90
C PRO A 108 -3.03 -16.63 16.93
N ASP A 109 -2.18 -16.71 15.92
CA ASP A 109 -1.06 -17.67 15.83
C ASP A 109 0.20 -17.20 16.58
N GLY A 110 0.13 -16.04 17.26
CA GLY A 110 1.26 -15.44 17.97
C GLY A 110 2.25 -14.68 17.09
N THR A 111 2.01 -14.57 15.79
CA THR A 111 2.88 -13.80 14.89
C THR A 111 2.53 -12.31 14.90
N PRO A 112 3.53 -11.39 14.87
CA PRO A 112 3.28 -9.97 14.74
C PRO A 112 2.84 -9.64 13.30
N ALA A 113 1.79 -8.84 13.17
CA ALA A 113 1.35 -8.26 11.91
C ALA A 113 1.34 -6.73 12.01
N TYR A 114 1.45 -6.05 10.87
CA TYR A 114 1.54 -4.60 10.82
C TYR A 114 0.37 -4.01 10.07
N THR A 115 -0.29 -3.02 10.68
CA THR A 115 -1.42 -2.32 10.06
C THR A 115 -1.21 -0.81 10.07
N ARG A 116 -1.87 -0.11 9.15
CA ARG A 116 -1.98 1.34 9.13
C ARG A 116 -3.38 1.81 9.49
N ASP A 117 -4.30 0.87 9.65
CA ASP A 117 -5.64 1.15 10.17
C ASP A 117 -5.54 1.46 11.66
N GLY A 118 -6.08 2.62 12.05
CA GLY A 118 -6.07 3.10 13.42
C GLY A 118 -7.46 3.10 14.05
N SER A 119 -8.44 2.41 13.47
CA SER A 119 -9.78 2.24 14.04
C SER A 119 -9.75 1.17 15.12
N PHE A 120 -9.45 1.57 16.36
CA PHE A 120 -9.34 0.64 17.47
C PHE A 120 -10.60 0.67 18.34
N HIS A 121 -10.80 -0.46 19.04
CA HIS A 121 -11.90 -0.64 20.00
C HIS A 121 -11.37 -1.26 21.29
N LEU A 122 -12.14 -1.14 22.37
CA LEU A 122 -11.84 -1.86 23.59
C LEU A 122 -12.63 -3.18 23.61
N ASN A 123 -11.96 -4.24 24.01
CA ASN A 123 -12.64 -5.50 24.30
C ASN A 123 -13.23 -5.51 25.74
N ASP A 124 -13.92 -6.58 26.09
CA ASP A 124 -14.54 -6.75 27.42
C ASP A 124 -13.55 -6.68 28.59
N GLN A 125 -12.26 -6.89 28.33
CA GLN A 125 -11.18 -6.82 29.30
C GLN A 125 -10.52 -5.42 29.35
N GLY A 126 -11.03 -4.45 28.54
CA GLY A 126 -10.46 -3.11 28.44
C GLY A 126 -9.15 -3.05 27.63
N VAL A 127 -8.82 -4.08 26.85
CA VAL A 127 -7.61 -4.10 26.02
C VAL A 127 -7.92 -3.52 24.65
N LEU A 128 -6.99 -2.71 24.13
CA LEU A 128 -7.12 -2.10 22.79
C LEU A 128 -6.93 -3.16 21.71
N VAL A 129 -7.95 -3.30 20.84
CA VAL A 129 -8.00 -4.28 19.76
C VAL A 129 -8.41 -3.64 18.45
N THR A 130 -8.08 -4.27 17.33
CA THR A 130 -8.59 -3.91 16.00
C THR A 130 -10.07 -4.29 15.86
N SER A 131 -10.74 -3.81 14.80
CA SER A 131 -12.12 -4.21 14.48
C SER A 131 -12.28 -5.72 14.23
N THR A 132 -11.19 -6.44 13.96
CA THR A 132 -11.15 -7.92 13.84
C THR A 132 -10.85 -8.63 15.14
N GLY A 133 -10.61 -7.90 16.25
CA GLY A 133 -10.32 -8.46 17.56
C GLY A 133 -8.85 -8.76 17.85
N TYR A 134 -7.91 -8.37 16.96
CA TYR A 134 -6.49 -8.54 17.18
C TYR A 134 -5.94 -7.49 18.14
N GLN A 135 -5.13 -7.92 19.10
CA GLN A 135 -4.57 -7.07 20.14
C GLN A 135 -3.43 -6.19 19.57
N VAL A 136 -3.46 -4.90 19.91
CA VAL A 136 -2.39 -3.96 19.58
C VAL A 136 -1.17 -4.23 20.46
N GLN A 137 0.03 -4.11 19.90
CA GLN A 137 1.28 -4.26 20.62
C GLN A 137 2.01 -2.88 20.73
N PRO A 138 2.56 -2.55 21.90
CA PRO A 138 2.41 -3.25 23.20
C PRO A 138 0.96 -3.20 23.71
N PRO A 139 0.54 -4.19 24.53
CA PRO A 139 -0.83 -4.26 25.01
C PRO A 139 -1.16 -3.06 25.90
N ILE A 140 -2.21 -2.33 25.52
CA ILE A 140 -2.71 -1.19 26.27
C ILE A 140 -4.03 -1.61 26.91
N THR A 141 -4.06 -1.55 28.22
CA THR A 141 -5.25 -1.83 29.01
C THR A 141 -5.80 -0.55 29.60
N VAL A 142 -7.04 -0.25 29.25
CA VAL A 142 -7.80 0.87 29.79
C VAL A 142 -8.69 0.32 30.90
N PRO A 143 -8.52 0.73 32.16
CA PRO A 143 -9.36 0.27 33.26
C PRO A 143 -10.79 0.81 33.12
N GLN A 144 -11.77 0.09 33.65
CA GLN A 144 -13.20 0.46 33.55
C GLN A 144 -13.54 1.75 34.29
N ASP A 145 -12.70 2.16 35.24
CA ASP A 145 -12.80 3.40 36.01
C ASP A 145 -12.12 4.60 35.31
N ALA A 146 -11.67 4.43 34.05
CA ALA A 146 -11.06 5.47 33.27
C ALA A 146 -12.06 6.59 32.94
N LEU A 147 -11.72 7.82 33.33
CA LEU A 147 -12.52 9.02 33.02
C LEU A 147 -12.21 9.56 31.65
N SER A 148 -10.95 9.48 31.20
CA SER A 148 -10.52 9.93 29.89
C SER A 148 -9.24 9.21 29.46
N VAL A 149 -9.12 9.02 28.12
CA VAL A 149 -7.90 8.53 27.47
C VAL A 149 -7.38 9.63 26.58
N THR A 150 -6.10 9.96 26.70
CA THR A 150 -5.45 10.95 25.85
C THR A 150 -4.20 10.33 25.24
N VAL A 151 -4.00 10.57 23.95
CA VAL A 151 -2.83 10.10 23.21
C VAL A 151 -2.00 11.31 22.82
N ALA A 152 -0.75 11.33 23.29
CA ALA A 152 0.21 12.38 22.97
C ALA A 152 0.82 12.17 21.57
N GLY A 153 1.37 13.23 20.98
CA GLY A 153 1.99 13.17 19.65
C GLY A 153 3.22 12.27 19.53
N ASP A 154 3.79 11.85 20.66
CA ASP A 154 4.90 10.87 20.75
C ASP A 154 4.43 9.41 20.86
N GLY A 155 3.11 9.16 20.77
CA GLY A 155 2.52 7.84 20.92
C GLY A 155 2.33 7.40 22.38
N THR A 156 2.55 8.26 23.36
CA THR A 156 2.25 7.94 24.75
C THR A 156 0.76 8.00 25.01
N VAL A 157 0.17 6.91 25.47
CA VAL A 157 -1.23 6.84 25.89
C VAL A 157 -1.33 7.07 27.38
N SER A 158 -2.03 8.11 27.76
CA SER A 158 -2.28 8.46 29.18
C SER A 158 -3.73 8.21 29.51
N VAL A 159 -3.96 7.44 30.55
CA VAL A 159 -5.30 7.13 31.07
C VAL A 159 -5.47 7.86 32.40
N ASN A 160 -6.49 8.71 32.48
CA ASN A 160 -6.87 9.40 33.72
C ASN A 160 -7.97 8.60 34.40
N SER A 161 -7.62 8.00 35.55
CA SER A 161 -8.59 7.37 36.47
C SER A 161 -8.64 8.18 37.77
N GLN A 162 -9.68 8.02 38.58
CA GLN A 162 -9.79 8.72 39.87
C GLN A 162 -8.59 8.37 40.77
N GLY A 163 -7.55 9.22 40.71
CA GLY A 163 -6.42 9.20 41.63
C GLY A 163 -5.07 8.74 41.10
N LEU A 164 -4.94 8.23 39.86
CA LEU A 164 -3.64 7.83 39.30
C LEU A 164 -3.58 8.04 37.77
N LEU A 165 -2.54 8.75 37.32
CA LEU A 165 -2.15 8.81 35.91
C LEU A 165 -1.30 7.58 35.56
N ARG A 166 -1.80 6.70 34.67
CA ARG A 166 -1.00 5.60 34.08
C ARG A 166 -0.61 5.97 32.66
N GLN A 167 0.64 5.76 32.32
CA GLN A 167 1.19 6.04 30.99
C GLN A 167 1.69 4.76 30.34
N HIS A 168 1.30 4.53 29.09
CA HIS A 168 1.80 3.46 28.22
C HIS A 168 2.27 4.07 26.89
N ARG A 169 3.30 3.52 26.30
CA ARG A 169 3.84 4.01 25.02
C ARG A 169 3.48 3.05 23.90
N LEU A 170 2.96 3.58 22.79
CA LEU A 170 2.51 2.83 21.59
C LEU A 170 3.59 2.59 20.55
N VAL A 171 4.75 3.27 20.64
CA VAL A 171 5.83 3.21 19.64
C VAL A 171 7.18 3.14 20.32
#